data_0f2d6298811025c27a5d378124f0cb89
#
_entry.id   0f2d6298811025c27a5d378124f0cb89
#
_cell.length_a   1.000
_cell.length_b   1.000
_cell.length_c   1.000
_cell.angle_alpha   90.00
_cell.angle_beta   90.00
_cell.angle_gamma   90.00
#
_symmetry.space_group_name_H-M   'P 1'
#
loop_
_entity.id
_entity.type
_entity.pdbx_description
1 polymer ?
#
loop_
_entity_poly.entity_id
_entity_poly.type
_entity_poly.pdbx_seq_one_letter_code
_entity_poly.pdbx_strand_id
1 'polypeptide(L)'
;MAYIISGIQQAGVGVENVEAAFKWYNEHLGMDIPVFDEAAEAALMLPYTGGKPQSRRAILAITTKGGGGFEIWQYTSRTPVKPTFKAEAGDLGIFIVKVKTDNVQATFDYLKSKQVKLLTNVSTAPSGKKHFYLEDPYGNIFEIVEFDDFFSTGRAQGGVAGAVVGVTNMDRAIAFYQQILGFDKVVFRTNEMQSDMHGVPGANHALERVLLTHSKKRVGPFSELLGRGEIELIAVRDRSPRKIYEGRFWGDPGFIHLCFDIRNMAALKTACEAAGHPFTVDGGAGFEMGEAAGHFTYIEDPDGTLIEFVETKKVPLLKKLGWYLDLRKRPAEKPLPKWMLRTMGLNRKKV
;
A
#
# COMPACT_ATOMS: atom_id res chain seq x y z
N MET A 1 12.73 14.65 18.75
CA MET A 1 13.21 14.14 17.44
C MET A 1 12.00 14.02 16.52
N ALA A 2 12.13 14.35 15.25
CA ALA A 2 11.07 14.13 14.27
C ALA A 2 10.83 12.62 14.05
N TYR A 3 9.66 12.25 13.56
CA TYR A 3 9.44 10.88 13.07
C TYR A 3 10.07 10.69 11.69
N ILE A 4 10.31 9.43 11.32
CA ILE A 4 10.89 9.05 10.02
C ILE A 4 9.93 8.05 9.36
N ILE A 5 9.67 8.22 8.08
CA ILE A 5 8.96 7.25 7.24
C ILE A 5 9.97 6.60 6.31
N SER A 6 10.17 5.27 6.46
CA SER A 6 11.11 4.52 5.61
C SER A 6 10.58 4.28 4.19
N GLY A 7 9.26 4.23 4.03
CA GLY A 7 8.58 4.02 2.77
C GLY A 7 7.22 3.38 2.96
N ILE A 8 6.56 3.06 1.84
CA ILE A 8 5.30 2.30 1.82
C ILE A 8 5.62 0.85 2.17
N GLN A 9 5.09 0.37 3.30
CA GLN A 9 5.34 -0.98 3.77
C GLN A 9 4.44 -2.00 3.06
N GLN A 10 3.15 -1.68 2.90
CA GLN A 10 2.16 -2.56 2.28
C GLN A 10 0.91 -1.79 1.85
N ALA A 11 0.13 -2.40 0.96
CA ALA A 11 -1.27 -2.10 0.74
C ALA A 11 -2.12 -3.24 1.33
N GLY A 12 -3.09 -2.90 2.16
CA GLY A 12 -4.07 -3.85 2.65
C GLY A 12 -5.09 -4.17 1.58
N VAL A 13 -5.41 -5.45 1.37
CA VAL A 13 -6.40 -5.89 0.40
C VAL A 13 -7.33 -6.94 0.99
N GLY A 14 -8.62 -6.60 1.11
CA GLY A 14 -9.67 -7.52 1.51
C GLY A 14 -10.05 -8.47 0.39
N VAL A 15 -10.19 -9.75 0.72
CA VAL A 15 -10.57 -10.81 -0.24
C VAL A 15 -11.49 -11.82 0.42
N GLU A 16 -12.17 -12.64 -0.40
CA GLU A 16 -13.00 -13.73 0.09
C GLU A 16 -12.19 -15.01 0.42
N ASN A 17 -11.02 -15.17 -0.22
CA ASN A 17 -10.15 -16.33 -0.02
C ASN A 17 -8.68 -15.90 -0.05
N VAL A 18 -8.07 -15.86 1.12
CA VAL A 18 -6.70 -15.37 1.31
C VAL A 18 -5.65 -16.26 0.63
N GLU A 19 -5.88 -17.59 0.58
CA GLU A 19 -4.92 -18.50 -0.06
C GLU A 19 -4.94 -18.38 -1.58
N ALA A 20 -6.13 -18.31 -2.18
CA ALA A 20 -6.28 -18.12 -3.62
C ALA A 20 -5.70 -16.77 -4.04
N ALA A 21 -5.92 -15.70 -3.26
CA ALA A 21 -5.38 -14.39 -3.51
C ALA A 21 -3.85 -14.36 -3.37
N PHE A 22 -3.30 -14.97 -2.31
CA PHE A 22 -1.85 -15.08 -2.16
C PHE A 22 -1.21 -15.82 -3.35
N LYS A 23 -1.82 -16.94 -3.78
CA LYS A 23 -1.33 -17.67 -4.95
C LYS A 23 -1.32 -16.79 -6.21
N TRP A 24 -2.38 -16.04 -6.45
CA TRP A 24 -2.49 -15.16 -7.60
C TRP A 24 -1.45 -14.03 -7.55
N TYR A 25 -1.32 -13.32 -6.42
CA TYR A 25 -0.35 -12.23 -6.27
C TYR A 25 1.10 -12.72 -6.29
N ASN A 26 1.36 -13.94 -5.81
CA ASN A 26 2.67 -14.59 -5.92
C ASN A 26 3.01 -14.85 -7.40
N GLU A 27 2.12 -15.51 -8.13
CA GLU A 27 2.36 -15.87 -9.52
C GLU A 27 2.48 -14.64 -10.42
N HIS A 28 1.54 -13.69 -10.32
CA HIS A 28 1.41 -12.61 -11.29
C HIS A 28 2.15 -11.33 -10.90
N LEU A 29 2.20 -10.98 -9.60
CA LEU A 29 2.84 -9.77 -9.11
C LEU A 29 4.13 -10.02 -8.31
N GLY A 30 4.51 -11.30 -8.13
CA GLY A 30 5.77 -11.66 -7.51
C GLY A 30 5.86 -11.51 -6.00
N MET A 31 4.73 -11.49 -5.33
CA MET A 31 4.64 -11.45 -3.86
C MET A 31 4.86 -12.84 -3.28
N ASP A 32 6.10 -13.33 -3.37
CA ASP A 32 6.46 -14.73 -3.13
C ASP A 32 6.98 -15.05 -1.71
N ILE A 33 7.11 -14.03 -0.85
CA ILE A 33 7.65 -14.18 0.50
C ILE A 33 6.57 -13.82 1.53
N PRO A 34 5.91 -14.79 2.17
CA PRO A 34 5.04 -14.53 3.31
C PRO A 34 5.89 -14.14 4.53
N VAL A 35 5.71 -12.92 5.01
CA VAL A 35 6.32 -12.41 6.24
C VAL A 35 5.64 -13.04 7.45
N PHE A 36 4.31 -13.04 7.41
CA PHE A 36 3.45 -13.80 8.32
C PHE A 36 2.25 -14.38 7.57
N ASP A 37 1.63 -15.40 8.16
CA ASP A 37 0.37 -16.03 7.78
C ASP A 37 -0.30 -16.42 9.09
N GLU A 38 -1.30 -15.66 9.54
CA GLU A 38 -1.87 -15.83 10.86
C GLU A 38 -3.37 -15.53 10.90
N ALA A 39 -4.06 -16.24 11.79
CA ALA A 39 -5.42 -15.92 12.20
C ALA A 39 -5.39 -15.16 13.53
N ALA A 40 -6.15 -14.08 13.63
CA ALA A 40 -6.25 -13.27 14.83
C ALA A 40 -7.59 -12.54 14.89
N GLU A 41 -7.90 -11.95 16.04
CA GLU A 41 -9.02 -11.04 16.20
C GLU A 41 -8.54 -9.58 16.07
N ALA A 42 -9.23 -8.80 15.24
CA ALA A 42 -9.01 -7.38 15.06
C ALA A 42 -9.75 -6.57 16.14
N ALA A 43 -9.38 -6.78 17.40
CA ALA A 43 -10.09 -6.25 18.57
C ALA A 43 -10.09 -4.72 18.66
N LEU A 44 -9.13 -4.05 18.03
CA LEU A 44 -8.97 -2.59 18.10
C LEU A 44 -9.66 -1.85 16.95
N MET A 45 -10.07 -2.57 15.88
CA MET A 45 -10.66 -1.96 14.68
C MET A 45 -12.15 -1.61 14.82
N LEU A 46 -12.64 -1.47 16.06
CA LEU A 46 -14.05 -1.20 16.39
C LEU A 46 -14.67 -0.02 15.61
N PRO A 47 -13.96 1.12 15.41
CA PRO A 47 -14.52 2.23 14.63
C PRO A 47 -14.88 1.85 13.19
N TYR A 48 -14.24 0.82 12.64
CA TYR A 48 -14.35 0.40 11.23
C TYR A 48 -15.02 -0.96 11.04
N THR A 49 -15.45 -1.62 12.13
CA THR A 49 -16.07 -2.96 12.11
C THR A 49 -17.46 -2.99 12.75
N GLY A 50 -18.13 -1.83 12.77
CA GLY A 50 -19.48 -1.71 13.34
C GLY A 50 -19.53 -1.86 14.86
N GLY A 51 -18.46 -1.48 15.57
CA GLY A 51 -18.37 -1.50 17.04
C GLY A 51 -18.15 -2.91 17.62
N LYS A 52 -17.85 -3.92 16.81
CA LYS A 52 -17.61 -5.30 17.26
C LYS A 52 -16.28 -5.82 16.75
N PRO A 53 -15.52 -6.57 17.60
CA PRO A 53 -14.35 -7.28 17.13
C PRO A 53 -14.69 -8.27 16.02
N GLN A 54 -13.78 -8.43 15.06
CA GLN A 54 -13.93 -9.38 13.96
C GLN A 54 -12.68 -10.25 13.87
N SER A 55 -12.88 -11.55 13.70
CA SER A 55 -11.77 -12.46 13.44
C SER A 55 -11.39 -12.47 11.97
N ARG A 56 -10.11 -12.67 11.71
CA ARG A 56 -9.54 -12.65 10.36
C ARG A 56 -8.41 -13.67 10.21
N ARG A 57 -8.07 -14.01 8.97
CA ARG A 57 -6.76 -14.52 8.58
C ARG A 57 -6.11 -13.52 7.63
N ALA A 58 -4.83 -13.26 7.82
CA ALA A 58 -4.08 -12.36 6.94
C ALA A 58 -2.71 -12.95 6.59
N ILE A 59 -2.28 -12.70 5.35
CA ILE A 59 -0.95 -13.02 4.85
C ILE A 59 -0.29 -11.71 4.41
N LEU A 60 0.80 -11.33 5.06
CA LEU A 60 1.64 -10.25 4.54
C LEU A 60 2.66 -10.86 3.57
N ALA A 61 2.49 -10.58 2.29
CA ALA A 61 3.34 -11.06 1.21
C ALA A 61 4.17 -9.91 0.63
N ILE A 62 5.48 -10.14 0.48
CA ILE A 62 6.44 -9.17 -0.07
C ILE A 62 7.27 -9.78 -1.19
N THR A 63 8.06 -8.95 -1.84
CA THR A 63 9.12 -9.37 -2.76
C THR A 63 10.46 -8.77 -2.37
N THR A 64 11.56 -9.52 -2.55
CA THR A 64 12.92 -8.96 -2.40
C THR A 64 13.37 -8.15 -3.62
N LYS A 65 12.58 -8.01 -4.67
CA LYS A 65 12.89 -7.10 -5.77
C LYS A 65 12.91 -5.64 -5.30
N GLY A 66 12.05 -5.30 -4.33
CA GLY A 66 11.93 -3.97 -3.72
C GLY A 66 10.55 -3.36 -3.94
N GLY A 67 10.16 -2.48 -3.03
CA GLY A 67 8.82 -1.93 -2.88
C GLY A 67 8.08 -2.56 -1.71
N GLY A 68 6.88 -2.06 -1.40
CA GLY A 68 6.01 -2.60 -0.36
C GLY A 68 5.36 -3.93 -0.73
N GLY A 69 4.69 -4.54 0.24
CA GLY A 69 3.97 -5.79 0.08
C GLY A 69 2.46 -5.63 -0.06
N PHE A 70 1.76 -6.76 0.02
CA PHE A 70 0.30 -6.81 0.21
C PHE A 70 -0.01 -7.50 1.54
N GLU A 71 -0.82 -6.86 2.38
CA GLU A 71 -1.51 -7.54 3.47
C GLU A 71 -2.84 -8.06 2.94
N ILE A 72 -2.85 -9.34 2.58
CA ILE A 72 -4.01 -10.03 2.02
C ILE A 72 -4.88 -10.48 3.17
N TRP A 73 -6.12 -10.01 3.25
CA TRP A 73 -6.95 -10.05 4.43
C TRP A 73 -8.31 -10.71 4.17
N GLN A 74 -8.72 -11.66 5.00
CA GLN A 74 -9.98 -12.36 4.90
C GLN A 74 -10.69 -12.42 6.25
N TYR A 75 -11.97 -12.04 6.30
CA TYR A 75 -12.81 -12.30 7.47
C TYR A 75 -12.99 -13.80 7.71
N THR A 76 -12.94 -14.21 8.99
CA THR A 76 -13.26 -15.59 9.43
C THR A 76 -14.47 -15.63 10.36
N SER A 77 -14.90 -14.50 10.92
CA SER A 77 -16.05 -14.39 11.81
C SER A 77 -17.36 -14.01 11.09
N ARG A 78 -17.28 -13.54 9.84
CA ARG A 78 -18.45 -13.13 9.05
C ARG A 78 -18.19 -13.33 7.55
N THR A 79 -19.28 -13.35 6.78
CA THR A 79 -19.19 -13.28 5.32
C THR A 79 -18.81 -11.84 4.91
N PRO A 80 -17.76 -11.65 4.10
CA PRO A 80 -17.42 -10.35 3.54
C PRO A 80 -18.56 -9.76 2.69
N VAL A 81 -18.74 -8.45 2.76
CA VAL A 81 -19.72 -7.74 1.93
C VAL A 81 -19.04 -7.22 0.68
N LYS A 82 -19.51 -7.65 -0.48
CA LYS A 82 -18.99 -7.18 -1.78
C LYS A 82 -19.37 -5.73 -2.06
N PRO A 83 -18.59 -5.00 -2.88
CA PRO A 83 -19.01 -3.70 -3.39
C PRO A 83 -20.37 -3.79 -4.08
N THR A 84 -21.27 -2.84 -3.80
CA THR A 84 -22.59 -2.76 -4.43
C THR A 84 -22.55 -2.00 -5.76
N PHE A 85 -21.40 -1.41 -6.09
CA PHE A 85 -21.15 -0.71 -7.35
C PHE A 85 -19.69 -0.90 -7.78
N LYS A 86 -19.41 -0.69 -9.05
CA LYS A 86 -18.04 -0.65 -9.56
C LYS A 86 -17.46 0.74 -9.27
N ALA A 87 -16.34 0.79 -8.56
CA ALA A 87 -15.65 2.05 -8.30
C ALA A 87 -15.09 2.65 -9.59
N GLU A 88 -15.10 3.97 -9.67
CA GLU A 88 -14.64 4.76 -10.81
C GLU A 88 -13.60 5.78 -10.38
N ALA A 89 -12.78 6.25 -11.31
CA ALA A 89 -11.77 7.27 -11.05
C ALA A 89 -12.39 8.49 -10.37
N GLY A 90 -11.80 8.91 -9.25
CA GLY A 90 -12.29 9.98 -8.39
C GLY A 90 -13.26 9.56 -7.29
N ASP A 91 -13.70 8.29 -7.20
CA ASP A 91 -14.40 7.79 -6.02
C ASP A 91 -13.46 7.75 -4.82
N LEU A 92 -13.97 8.08 -3.62
CA LEU A 92 -13.18 8.34 -2.41
C LEU A 92 -12.65 7.06 -1.78
N GLY A 93 -11.36 7.05 -1.50
CA GLY A 93 -10.61 5.92 -1.01
C GLY A 93 -9.49 5.50 -1.96
N ILE A 94 -8.86 4.35 -1.72
CA ILE A 94 -7.81 3.80 -2.59
C ILE A 94 -8.49 3.13 -3.79
N PHE A 95 -8.35 3.74 -4.96
CA PHE A 95 -8.95 3.25 -6.20
C PHE A 95 -8.03 2.28 -6.95
N ILE A 96 -6.72 2.59 -7.00
CA ILE A 96 -5.71 1.79 -7.69
C ILE A 96 -4.49 1.66 -6.77
N VAL A 97 -3.86 0.47 -6.77
CA VAL A 97 -2.53 0.30 -6.17
C VAL A 97 -1.48 0.24 -7.28
N LYS A 98 -0.40 1.01 -7.10
CA LYS A 98 0.72 1.08 -8.04
C LYS A 98 1.77 0.02 -7.67
N VAL A 99 2.20 -0.76 -8.66
CA VAL A 99 3.24 -1.79 -8.54
C VAL A 99 4.39 -1.42 -9.47
N LYS A 100 5.61 -1.38 -8.94
CA LYS A 100 6.79 -0.98 -9.73
C LYS A 100 7.29 -2.11 -10.64
N THR A 101 7.84 -1.71 -11.78
CA THR A 101 8.59 -2.61 -12.67
C THR A 101 9.79 -1.89 -13.28
N ASP A 102 10.88 -2.62 -13.56
CA ASP A 102 12.03 -2.10 -14.31
C ASP A 102 11.90 -2.31 -15.81
N ASN A 103 10.90 -3.07 -16.25
CA ASN A 103 10.60 -3.30 -17.67
C ASN A 103 9.09 -3.48 -17.89
N VAL A 104 8.44 -2.38 -18.22
CA VAL A 104 6.97 -2.33 -18.39
C VAL A 104 6.51 -3.25 -19.52
N GLN A 105 7.22 -3.26 -20.69
CA GLN A 105 6.83 -4.09 -21.81
C GLN A 105 6.96 -5.58 -21.49
N ALA A 106 8.07 -6.01 -20.90
CA ALA A 106 8.23 -7.41 -20.51
C ALA A 106 7.19 -7.85 -19.48
N THR A 107 6.84 -6.95 -18.53
CA THR A 107 5.78 -7.22 -17.55
C THR A 107 4.41 -7.33 -18.22
N PHE A 108 4.10 -6.45 -19.17
CA PHE A 108 2.86 -6.48 -19.95
C PHE A 108 2.73 -7.81 -20.71
N ASP A 109 3.77 -8.20 -21.46
CA ASP A 109 3.78 -9.42 -22.26
C ASP A 109 3.64 -10.68 -21.40
N TYR A 110 4.33 -10.69 -20.23
CA TYR A 110 4.19 -11.76 -19.25
C TYR A 110 2.77 -11.90 -18.75
N LEU A 111 2.14 -10.82 -18.26
CA LEU A 111 0.79 -10.85 -17.72
C LEU A 111 -0.26 -11.16 -18.80
N LYS A 112 -0.05 -10.68 -20.02
CA LYS A 112 -0.87 -11.04 -21.20
C LYS A 112 -0.77 -12.54 -21.51
N SER A 113 0.41 -13.14 -21.46
CA SER A 113 0.60 -14.57 -21.67
C SER A 113 -0.06 -15.43 -20.58
N LYS A 114 -0.26 -14.87 -19.39
CA LYS A 114 -0.98 -15.47 -18.26
C LYS A 114 -2.48 -15.19 -18.27
N GLN A 115 -2.99 -14.56 -19.34
CA GLN A 115 -4.41 -14.21 -19.51
C GLN A 115 -4.95 -13.30 -18.39
N VAL A 116 -4.09 -12.49 -17.76
CA VAL A 116 -4.52 -11.47 -16.80
C VAL A 116 -5.35 -10.41 -17.54
N LYS A 117 -6.41 -9.93 -16.93
CA LYS A 117 -7.29 -8.90 -17.51
C LYS A 117 -6.54 -7.55 -17.55
N LEU A 118 -6.01 -7.21 -18.72
CA LEU A 118 -5.38 -5.92 -19.00
C LEU A 118 -6.44 -4.91 -19.38
N LEU A 119 -6.46 -3.75 -18.71
CA LEU A 119 -7.45 -2.68 -18.98
C LEU A 119 -6.97 -1.72 -20.07
N THR A 120 -5.64 -1.52 -20.18
CA THR A 120 -5.02 -0.65 -21.17
C THR A 120 -3.85 -1.35 -21.87
N ASN A 121 -3.41 -0.79 -22.98
CA ASN A 121 -2.08 -1.08 -23.52
C ASN A 121 -1.01 -0.29 -22.74
N VAL A 122 0.27 -0.60 -23.00
CA VAL A 122 1.38 0.20 -22.49
C VAL A 122 1.28 1.61 -23.07
N SER A 123 1.32 2.61 -22.20
CA SER A 123 1.24 4.03 -22.55
C SER A 123 2.27 4.84 -21.75
N THR A 124 2.27 6.14 -21.93
CA THR A 124 3.11 7.06 -21.18
C THR A 124 2.24 7.95 -20.32
N ALA A 125 2.44 7.90 -19.01
CA ALA A 125 1.75 8.74 -18.04
C ALA A 125 2.18 10.23 -18.18
N PRO A 126 1.42 11.18 -17.63
CA PRO A 126 1.82 12.59 -17.58
C PRO A 126 3.16 12.83 -16.87
N SER A 127 3.60 11.91 -16.03
CA SER A 127 4.96 11.91 -15.41
C SER A 127 6.10 11.59 -16.37
N GLY A 128 5.80 11.15 -17.60
CA GLY A 128 6.79 10.63 -18.56
C GLY A 128 7.12 9.15 -18.39
N LYS A 129 6.65 8.49 -17.34
CA LYS A 129 6.88 7.07 -17.08
C LYS A 129 6.01 6.18 -17.98
N LYS A 130 6.55 5.05 -18.40
CA LYS A 130 5.76 3.98 -19.01
C LYS A 130 4.90 3.29 -17.96
N HIS A 131 3.68 2.94 -18.35
CA HIS A 131 2.74 2.21 -17.47
C HIS A 131 1.62 1.50 -18.25
N PHE A 132 0.83 0.69 -17.54
CA PHE A 132 -0.45 0.13 -17.98
C PHE A 132 -1.28 -0.28 -16.76
N TYR A 133 -2.58 -0.53 -17.00
CA TYR A 133 -3.50 -0.95 -15.93
C TYR A 133 -3.99 -2.38 -16.17
N LEU A 134 -4.24 -3.09 -15.07
CA LEU A 134 -4.83 -4.42 -15.04
C LEU A 134 -5.88 -4.52 -13.93
N GLU A 135 -6.74 -5.54 -14.02
CA GLU A 135 -7.71 -5.89 -12.98
C GLU A 135 -7.45 -7.33 -12.52
N ASP A 136 -7.40 -7.53 -11.20
CA ASP A 136 -7.27 -8.87 -10.60
C ASP A 136 -8.61 -9.64 -10.62
N PRO A 137 -8.63 -10.94 -10.25
CA PRO A 137 -9.86 -11.73 -10.21
C PRO A 137 -10.90 -11.23 -9.20
N TYR A 138 -10.52 -10.33 -8.30
CA TYR A 138 -11.38 -9.77 -7.25
C TYR A 138 -11.95 -8.40 -7.61
N GLY A 139 -11.59 -7.87 -8.78
CA GLY A 139 -12.03 -6.56 -9.28
C GLY A 139 -11.16 -5.38 -8.83
N ASN A 140 -10.01 -5.64 -8.19
CA ASN A 140 -9.07 -4.58 -7.83
C ASN A 140 -8.24 -4.16 -9.04
N ILE A 141 -8.03 -2.85 -9.20
CA ILE A 141 -7.25 -2.30 -10.30
C ILE A 141 -5.84 -2.01 -9.83
N PHE A 142 -4.86 -2.44 -10.63
CA PHE A 142 -3.45 -2.16 -10.41
C PHE A 142 -2.89 -1.36 -11.57
N GLU A 143 -1.98 -0.43 -11.25
CA GLU A 143 -1.13 0.23 -12.23
C GLU A 143 0.27 -0.39 -12.14
N ILE A 144 0.75 -0.93 -13.26
CA ILE A 144 2.14 -1.35 -13.39
C ILE A 144 2.92 -0.16 -13.96
N VAL A 145 3.86 0.38 -13.20
CA VAL A 145 4.54 1.63 -13.53
C VAL A 145 6.05 1.51 -13.45
N GLU A 146 6.73 2.20 -14.35
CA GLU A 146 8.19 2.20 -14.47
C GLU A 146 8.88 2.83 -13.26
N PHE A 147 9.87 2.12 -12.70
CA PHE A 147 10.76 2.62 -11.67
C PHE A 147 12.19 2.17 -11.96
N ASP A 148 13.17 2.86 -11.38
CA ASP A 148 14.62 2.59 -11.53
C ASP A 148 15.31 2.26 -10.20
N ASP A 149 14.57 2.31 -9.07
CA ASP A 149 15.09 2.01 -7.73
C ASP A 149 14.61 0.64 -7.25
N PHE A 150 15.50 -0.35 -7.31
CA PHE A 150 15.23 -1.71 -6.89
C PHE A 150 16.27 -2.20 -5.88
N PHE A 151 15.80 -3.04 -4.95
CA PHE A 151 16.66 -3.63 -3.94
C PHE A 151 17.49 -4.78 -4.47
N SER A 152 16.96 -5.58 -5.39
CA SER A 152 17.66 -6.69 -6.03
C SER A 152 17.34 -6.81 -7.51
N THR A 153 18.12 -7.62 -8.20
CA THR A 153 17.90 -8.04 -9.60
C THR A 153 16.98 -9.25 -9.68
N GLY A 154 16.63 -9.71 -10.86
CA GLY A 154 15.82 -10.89 -11.11
C GLY A 154 14.60 -10.57 -11.96
N ARG A 155 13.39 -10.91 -11.47
CA ARG A 155 12.13 -10.62 -12.19
C ARG A 155 11.96 -9.11 -12.40
N ALA A 156 11.17 -8.72 -13.41
CA ALA A 156 10.91 -7.32 -13.70
C ALA A 156 10.02 -6.66 -12.64
N GLN A 157 8.98 -7.39 -12.17
CA GLN A 157 8.02 -6.86 -11.20
C GLN A 157 8.66 -6.71 -9.82
N GLY A 158 8.42 -5.54 -9.20
CA GLY A 158 8.71 -5.23 -7.82
C GLY A 158 7.45 -5.23 -6.95
N GLY A 159 7.52 -4.56 -5.81
CA GLY A 159 6.44 -4.43 -4.85
C GLY A 159 5.58 -3.19 -5.07
N VAL A 160 4.74 -2.90 -4.07
CA VAL A 160 3.90 -1.71 -4.02
C VAL A 160 4.76 -0.45 -4.07
N ALA A 161 4.42 0.45 -4.99
CA ALA A 161 5.08 1.73 -5.20
C ALA A 161 4.22 2.92 -4.76
N GLY A 162 2.92 2.70 -4.59
CA GLY A 162 2.00 3.78 -4.26
C GLY A 162 0.54 3.42 -4.46
N ALA A 163 -0.26 4.46 -4.49
CA ALA A 163 -1.69 4.33 -4.72
C ALA A 163 -2.24 5.53 -5.49
N VAL A 164 -3.39 5.33 -6.14
CA VAL A 164 -4.26 6.37 -6.66
C VAL A 164 -5.42 6.52 -5.70
N VAL A 165 -5.60 7.71 -5.15
CA VAL A 165 -6.57 8.01 -4.11
C VAL A 165 -7.56 9.05 -4.60
N GLY A 166 -8.84 8.75 -4.52
CA GLY A 166 -9.90 9.70 -4.83
C GLY A 166 -10.11 10.70 -3.69
N VAL A 167 -10.24 11.99 -4.05
CA VAL A 167 -10.35 13.10 -3.09
C VAL A 167 -11.41 14.12 -3.52
N THR A 168 -12.02 14.80 -2.54
CA THR A 168 -13.01 15.87 -2.81
C THR A 168 -12.34 17.22 -3.06
N ASN A 169 -11.27 17.52 -2.30
CA ASN A 169 -10.55 18.79 -2.37
C ASN A 169 -9.06 18.53 -2.57
N MET A 170 -8.57 18.83 -3.79
CA MET A 170 -7.21 18.54 -4.20
C MET A 170 -6.16 19.24 -3.32
N ASP A 171 -6.34 20.54 -3.03
CA ASP A 171 -5.33 21.29 -2.30
C ASP A 171 -5.26 20.87 -0.82
N ARG A 172 -6.40 20.54 -0.21
CA ARG A 172 -6.47 19.98 1.15
C ARG A 172 -5.78 18.61 1.22
N ALA A 173 -6.02 17.76 0.23
CA ALA A 173 -5.38 16.46 0.15
C ALA A 173 -3.86 16.58 -0.06
N ILE A 174 -3.41 17.43 -1.00
CA ILE A 174 -1.97 17.71 -1.20
C ILE A 174 -1.32 18.13 0.13
N ALA A 175 -1.92 19.07 0.85
CA ALA A 175 -1.39 19.55 2.13
C ALA A 175 -1.23 18.41 3.15
N PHE A 176 -2.22 17.52 3.26
CA PHE A 176 -2.16 16.33 4.12
C PHE A 176 -1.01 15.40 3.75
N TYR A 177 -0.94 14.96 2.48
CA TYR A 177 0.08 14.03 2.02
C TYR A 177 1.49 14.62 2.09
N GLN A 178 1.64 15.92 1.92
CA GLN A 178 2.91 16.63 2.12
C GLN A 178 3.30 16.72 3.60
N GLN A 179 2.39 17.19 4.45
CA GLN A 179 2.67 17.49 5.86
C GLN A 179 2.89 16.23 6.69
N ILE A 180 2.04 15.20 6.53
CA ILE A 180 2.07 13.99 7.35
C ILE A 180 3.00 12.93 6.74
N LEU A 181 2.90 12.68 5.43
CA LEU A 181 3.60 11.58 4.78
C LEU A 181 4.88 12.02 4.07
N GLY A 182 5.12 13.34 3.96
CA GLY A 182 6.34 13.90 3.37
C GLY A 182 6.44 13.73 1.86
N PHE A 183 5.31 13.57 1.15
CA PHE A 183 5.27 13.59 -0.32
C PHE A 183 5.36 15.03 -0.83
N ASP A 184 6.50 15.66 -0.63
CA ASP A 184 6.75 17.10 -0.73
C ASP A 184 6.98 17.63 -2.16
N LYS A 185 7.05 16.74 -3.16
CA LYS A 185 7.29 17.11 -4.57
C LYS A 185 6.07 16.77 -5.43
N VAL A 186 5.47 17.80 -6.04
CA VAL A 186 4.50 17.62 -7.13
C VAL A 186 5.28 17.29 -8.41
N VAL A 187 4.96 16.14 -9.03
CA VAL A 187 5.54 15.70 -10.31
C VAL A 187 4.75 16.28 -11.47
N PHE A 188 3.42 16.18 -11.40
CA PHE A 188 2.51 16.83 -12.33
C PHE A 188 1.20 17.19 -11.63
N ARG A 189 0.49 18.17 -12.19
CA ARG A 189 -0.92 18.50 -11.94
C ARG A 189 -1.59 18.74 -13.29
N THR A 190 -2.63 18.01 -13.58
CA THR A 190 -3.34 18.11 -14.87
C THR A 190 -4.84 17.92 -14.71
N ASN A 191 -5.60 18.60 -15.55
CA ASN A 191 -7.05 18.43 -15.74
C ASN A 191 -7.41 18.17 -17.23
N GLU A 192 -6.40 17.82 -18.03
CA GLU A 192 -6.57 17.46 -19.42
C GLU A 192 -7.19 16.07 -19.58
N MET A 193 -7.57 15.71 -20.82
CA MET A 193 -8.09 14.39 -21.14
C MET A 193 -7.09 13.29 -20.77
N GLN A 194 -7.56 12.26 -20.07
CA GLN A 194 -6.73 11.20 -19.50
C GLN A 194 -6.55 10.03 -20.49
N SER A 195 -5.88 10.28 -21.61
CA SER A 195 -5.68 9.27 -22.67
C SER A 195 -4.89 8.04 -22.19
N ASP A 196 -4.01 8.22 -21.20
CA ASP A 196 -3.23 7.17 -20.55
C ASP A 196 -4.08 6.20 -19.72
N MET A 197 -5.27 6.62 -19.27
CA MET A 197 -6.21 5.82 -18.49
C MET A 197 -7.36 5.23 -19.31
N HIS A 198 -7.35 5.39 -20.64
CA HIS A 198 -8.46 4.92 -21.49
C HIS A 198 -8.68 3.40 -21.33
N GLY A 199 -9.83 3.00 -20.77
CA GLY A 199 -10.17 1.63 -20.36
C GLY A 199 -10.27 1.43 -18.83
N VAL A 200 -9.74 2.36 -18.04
CA VAL A 200 -9.97 2.39 -16.59
C VAL A 200 -11.37 2.94 -16.32
N PRO A 201 -12.16 2.33 -15.40
CA PRO A 201 -13.49 2.83 -15.07
C PRO A 201 -13.46 4.31 -14.63
N GLY A 202 -14.34 5.11 -15.20
CA GLY A 202 -14.44 6.54 -14.90
C GLY A 202 -13.39 7.44 -15.55
N ALA A 203 -12.49 6.91 -16.39
CA ALA A 203 -11.46 7.71 -17.07
C ALA A 203 -12.01 8.73 -18.09
N ASN A 204 -13.29 8.59 -18.47
CA ASN A 204 -13.99 9.51 -19.39
C ASN A 204 -14.62 10.72 -18.67
N HIS A 205 -14.58 10.76 -17.35
CA HIS A 205 -15.02 11.92 -16.57
C HIS A 205 -14.01 13.07 -16.62
N ALA A 206 -14.47 14.27 -16.26
CA ALA A 206 -13.59 15.41 -16.04
C ALA A 206 -12.80 15.21 -14.75
N LEU A 207 -11.53 14.83 -14.88
CA LEU A 207 -10.65 14.49 -13.75
C LEU A 207 -9.57 15.55 -13.59
N GLU A 208 -9.32 15.94 -12.33
CA GLU A 208 -8.07 16.59 -11.94
C GLU A 208 -7.16 15.54 -11.30
N ARG A 209 -5.91 15.46 -11.77
CA ARG A 209 -4.91 14.49 -11.28
C ARG A 209 -3.65 15.22 -10.80
N VAL A 210 -3.12 14.78 -9.67
CA VAL A 210 -1.85 15.27 -9.12
C VAL A 210 -1.01 14.08 -8.68
N LEU A 211 0.21 13.99 -9.16
CA LEU A 211 1.17 12.99 -8.71
C LEU A 211 2.16 13.63 -7.74
N LEU A 212 2.25 13.05 -6.55
CA LEU A 212 3.16 13.44 -5.48
C LEU A 212 4.26 12.38 -5.29
N THR A 213 5.49 12.83 -5.03
CA THR A 213 6.61 11.98 -4.63
C THR A 213 7.47 12.69 -3.58
N HIS A 214 8.55 12.05 -3.15
CA HIS A 214 9.50 12.64 -2.22
C HIS A 214 10.63 13.36 -2.97
N SER A 215 11.00 14.55 -2.54
CA SER A 215 12.15 15.28 -3.08
C SER A 215 13.49 14.68 -2.63
N LYS A 216 13.51 13.98 -1.47
CA LYS A 216 14.70 13.38 -0.87
C LYS A 216 14.59 11.85 -0.82
N LYS A 217 15.75 11.18 -0.91
CA LYS A 217 15.82 9.72 -0.68
C LYS A 217 15.28 9.39 0.71
N ARG A 218 14.48 8.32 0.81
CA ARG A 218 13.98 7.84 2.11
C ARG A 218 15.12 7.28 2.94
N VAL A 219 14.98 7.42 4.25
CA VAL A 219 15.89 6.90 5.27
C VAL A 219 15.11 6.06 6.26
N GLY A 220 15.79 5.24 7.05
CA GLY A 220 15.16 4.35 8.03
C GLY A 220 15.49 2.88 7.78
N PRO A 221 15.09 1.99 8.70
CA PRO A 221 15.52 0.58 8.68
C PRO A 221 15.22 -0.15 7.37
N PHE A 222 14.03 0.05 6.80
CA PHE A 222 13.60 -0.65 5.59
C PHE A 222 13.69 0.18 4.30
N SER A 223 14.25 1.40 4.37
CA SER A 223 14.26 2.33 3.23
C SER A 223 14.95 1.76 1.97
N GLU A 224 15.98 0.92 2.12
CA GLU A 224 16.65 0.28 0.97
C GLU A 224 15.76 -0.77 0.28
N LEU A 225 14.91 -1.48 1.04
CA LEU A 225 13.97 -2.46 0.49
C LEU A 225 12.74 -1.77 -0.11
N LEU A 226 12.16 -0.83 0.61
CA LEU A 226 10.89 -0.19 0.21
C LEU A 226 11.09 0.80 -0.95
N GLY A 227 12.24 1.51 -0.95
CA GLY A 227 12.59 2.45 -2.01
C GLY A 227 11.68 3.68 -2.07
N ARG A 228 11.63 4.30 -3.25
CA ARG A 228 10.76 5.44 -3.53
C ARG A 228 9.31 5.01 -3.71
N GLY A 229 8.39 5.88 -3.28
CA GLY A 229 6.97 5.74 -3.50
C GLY A 229 6.37 7.00 -4.13
N GLU A 230 5.12 6.88 -4.60
CA GLU A 230 4.35 7.98 -5.14
C GLU A 230 2.87 7.84 -4.76
N ILE A 231 2.19 8.96 -4.58
CA ILE A 231 0.75 9.03 -4.38
C ILE A 231 0.16 9.88 -5.50
N GLU A 232 -0.84 9.33 -6.17
CA GLU A 232 -1.61 10.06 -7.15
C GLU A 232 -2.98 10.38 -6.58
N LEU A 233 -3.34 11.64 -6.58
CA LEU A 233 -4.63 12.14 -6.13
C LEU A 233 -5.51 12.38 -7.35
N ILE A 234 -6.77 11.93 -7.31
CA ILE A 234 -7.74 12.16 -8.37
C ILE A 234 -9.01 12.78 -7.79
N ALA A 235 -9.43 13.91 -8.35
CA ALA A 235 -10.72 14.53 -8.06
C ALA A 235 -11.58 14.52 -9.33
N VAL A 236 -12.79 13.96 -9.26
CA VAL A 236 -13.79 14.04 -10.33
C VAL A 236 -14.55 15.36 -10.22
N ARG A 237 -14.80 16.03 -11.37
CA ARG A 237 -15.36 17.39 -11.43
C ARG A 237 -16.77 17.45 -12.01
N ASP A 238 -17.23 16.44 -12.72
CA ASP A 238 -18.53 16.40 -13.42
C ASP A 238 -19.56 15.47 -12.79
N ARG A 239 -19.24 14.85 -11.65
CA ARG A 239 -20.16 14.05 -10.82
C ARG A 239 -19.79 14.13 -9.34
N SER A 240 -20.70 13.69 -8.47
CA SER A 240 -20.39 13.49 -7.05
C SER A 240 -19.60 12.19 -6.88
N PRO A 241 -18.45 12.19 -6.16
CA PRO A 241 -17.74 10.97 -5.84
C PRO A 241 -18.49 10.13 -4.81
N ARG A 242 -18.39 8.81 -4.90
CA ARG A 242 -18.92 7.87 -3.91
C ARG A 242 -17.78 7.36 -3.03
N LYS A 243 -18.07 6.98 -1.80
CA LYS A 243 -17.09 6.29 -0.95
C LYS A 243 -16.96 4.84 -1.39
N ILE A 244 -15.75 4.39 -1.75
CA ILE A 244 -15.49 3.00 -2.20
C ILE A 244 -15.93 1.99 -1.14
N TYR A 245 -15.79 2.31 0.13
CA TYR A 245 -16.21 1.46 1.27
C TYR A 245 -17.58 1.82 1.85
N GLU A 246 -18.43 2.54 1.13
CA GLU A 246 -19.76 2.90 1.64
C GLU A 246 -20.59 1.67 2.01
N GLY A 247 -21.12 1.64 3.25
CA GLY A 247 -21.91 0.54 3.79
C GLY A 247 -21.14 -0.77 4.04
N ARG A 248 -19.81 -0.72 4.01
CA ARG A 248 -18.94 -1.89 4.22
C ARG A 248 -17.96 -1.67 5.36
N PHE A 249 -17.40 -2.74 5.90
CA PHE A 249 -16.43 -2.67 6.98
C PHE A 249 -14.99 -2.74 6.45
N TRP A 250 -14.07 -2.21 7.21
CA TRP A 250 -12.64 -2.44 7.04
C TRP A 250 -12.36 -3.94 6.95
N GLY A 251 -11.65 -4.38 5.91
CA GLY A 251 -11.41 -5.79 5.64
C GLY A 251 -12.40 -6.46 4.67
N ASP A 252 -13.51 -5.82 4.29
CA ASP A 252 -14.33 -6.27 3.16
C ASP A 252 -13.54 -6.15 1.83
N PRO A 253 -13.93 -6.88 0.74
CA PRO A 253 -13.15 -6.93 -0.49
C PRO A 253 -12.82 -5.57 -1.08
N GLY A 254 -11.57 -5.36 -1.47
CA GLY A 254 -11.06 -4.09 -2.01
C GLY A 254 -9.79 -3.63 -1.30
N PHE A 255 -9.23 -2.48 -1.70
CA PHE A 255 -8.06 -1.91 -1.03
C PHE A 255 -8.46 -1.23 0.27
N ILE A 256 -7.98 -1.74 1.40
CA ILE A 256 -8.41 -1.37 2.75
C ILE A 256 -7.68 -0.12 3.25
N HIS A 257 -6.36 -0.13 3.14
CA HIS A 257 -5.46 0.92 3.65
C HIS A 257 -4.14 0.95 2.88
N LEU A 258 -3.41 2.05 3.02
CA LEU A 258 -2.01 2.15 2.65
C LEU A 258 -1.17 2.27 3.92
N CYS A 259 -0.19 1.39 4.11
CA CYS A 259 0.63 1.31 5.31
C CYS A 259 2.04 1.83 5.07
N PHE A 260 2.57 2.55 6.07
CA PHE A 260 3.92 3.11 6.06
C PHE A 260 4.75 2.58 7.22
N ASP A 261 5.99 2.16 6.92
CA ASP A 261 6.99 1.87 7.97
C ASP A 261 7.53 3.17 8.54
N ILE A 262 7.47 3.29 9.87
CA ILE A 262 7.90 4.50 10.57
C ILE A 262 8.86 4.22 11.72
N ARG A 263 9.52 5.31 12.17
CA ARG A 263 10.26 5.36 13.44
C ARG A 263 9.81 6.56 14.23
N ASN A 264 9.63 6.39 15.54
CA ASN A 264 9.18 7.37 16.53
C ASN A 264 7.67 7.68 16.43
N MET A 265 6.87 6.67 16.78
CA MET A 265 5.40 6.75 16.80
C MET A 265 4.88 7.90 17.67
N ALA A 266 5.54 8.21 18.79
CA ALA A 266 5.13 9.31 19.66
C ALA A 266 5.23 10.69 18.97
N ALA A 267 6.31 10.92 18.21
CA ALA A 267 6.44 12.16 17.44
C ALA A 267 5.43 12.22 16.28
N LEU A 268 5.13 11.07 15.64
CA LEU A 268 4.09 11.01 14.63
C LEU A 268 2.73 11.37 15.23
N LYS A 269 2.38 10.81 16.40
CA LYS A 269 1.12 11.12 17.11
C LYS A 269 0.95 12.61 17.31
N THR A 270 1.97 13.26 17.88
CA THR A 270 1.96 14.72 18.12
C THR A 270 1.77 15.51 16.80
N ALA A 271 2.46 15.09 15.73
CA ALA A 271 2.35 15.76 14.43
C ALA A 271 0.95 15.59 13.80
N CYS A 272 0.37 14.40 13.89
CA CYS A 272 -0.97 14.10 13.39
C CYS A 272 -2.04 14.88 14.17
N GLU A 273 -1.95 14.91 15.50
CA GLU A 273 -2.86 15.69 16.36
C GLU A 273 -2.78 17.20 16.04
N ALA A 274 -1.56 17.74 15.90
CA ALA A 274 -1.34 19.15 15.55
C ALA A 274 -1.88 19.51 14.14
N ALA A 275 -1.92 18.55 13.23
CA ALA A 275 -2.46 18.72 11.88
C ALA A 275 -3.99 18.46 11.80
N GLY A 276 -4.64 18.09 12.91
CA GLY A 276 -6.08 17.79 12.94
C GLY A 276 -6.45 16.38 12.43
N HIS A 277 -5.48 15.47 12.35
CA HIS A 277 -5.65 14.06 11.95
C HIS A 277 -5.22 13.11 13.07
N PRO A 278 -5.95 13.08 14.23
CA PRO A 278 -5.56 12.24 15.36
C PRO A 278 -5.62 10.76 15.01
N PHE A 279 -4.94 9.93 15.81
CA PHE A 279 -5.04 8.48 15.69
C PHE A 279 -6.50 8.03 15.92
N THR A 280 -7.05 7.29 14.97
CA THR A 280 -8.39 6.70 15.04
C THR A 280 -8.36 5.31 15.67
N VAL A 281 -7.23 4.61 15.52
CA VAL A 281 -6.90 3.34 16.18
C VAL A 281 -5.45 3.43 16.63
N ASP A 282 -5.16 2.97 17.85
CA ASP A 282 -3.80 2.93 18.43
C ASP A 282 -3.60 1.57 19.09
N GLY A 283 -2.76 0.73 18.50
CA GLY A 283 -2.42 -0.61 18.99
C GLY A 283 -1.52 -0.62 20.22
N GLY A 284 -1.01 0.56 20.61
CA GLY A 284 -0.09 0.68 21.74
C GLY A 284 1.27 0.02 21.51
N ALA A 285 2.15 0.19 22.49
CA ALA A 285 3.57 -0.20 22.38
C ALA A 285 3.82 -1.72 22.48
N GLY A 286 2.83 -2.50 22.83
CA GLY A 286 2.93 -3.96 23.10
C GLY A 286 2.31 -4.86 22.03
N PHE A 287 1.95 -4.31 20.88
CA PHE A 287 1.36 -5.11 19.80
C PHE A 287 2.39 -6.09 19.23
N GLU A 288 2.02 -7.37 19.17
CA GLU A 288 2.82 -8.43 18.54
C GLU A 288 2.23 -8.79 17.19
N MET A 289 3.01 -8.62 16.13
CA MET A 289 2.72 -9.11 14.78
C MET A 289 3.52 -10.39 14.57
N GLY A 290 2.91 -11.54 14.83
CA GLY A 290 3.62 -12.81 14.85
C GLY A 290 4.82 -12.75 15.81
N GLU A 291 6.04 -12.95 15.31
CA GLU A 291 7.28 -12.88 16.11
C GLU A 291 7.94 -11.48 16.14
N ALA A 292 7.38 -10.48 15.46
CA ALA A 292 7.84 -9.12 15.45
C ALA A 292 7.01 -8.28 16.44
N ALA A 293 7.64 -7.73 17.48
CA ALA A 293 6.99 -6.74 18.33
C ALA A 293 6.95 -5.40 17.58
N GLY A 294 5.79 -4.75 17.57
CA GLY A 294 5.59 -3.50 16.86
C GLY A 294 4.66 -2.54 17.59
N HIS A 295 4.29 -1.50 16.88
CA HIS A 295 3.22 -0.57 17.22
C HIS A 295 2.55 -0.17 15.92
N PHE A 296 1.25 -0.40 15.80
CA PHE A 296 0.48 0.06 14.64
C PHE A 296 -0.52 1.13 15.06
N THR A 297 -0.88 1.98 14.12
CA THR A 297 -1.92 2.98 14.29
C THR A 297 -2.57 3.33 12.96
N TYR A 298 -3.78 3.87 13.01
CA TYR A 298 -4.50 4.38 11.86
C TYR A 298 -4.80 5.86 12.01
N ILE A 299 -4.76 6.57 10.89
CA ILE A 299 -5.38 7.89 10.72
C ILE A 299 -6.24 7.87 9.46
N GLU A 300 -7.06 8.89 9.31
CA GLU A 300 -7.79 9.14 8.06
C GLU A 300 -7.20 10.34 7.32
N ASP A 301 -7.14 10.24 6.00
CA ASP A 301 -6.92 11.42 5.18
C ASP A 301 -8.15 12.35 5.22
N PRO A 302 -8.14 13.55 4.62
CA PRO A 302 -9.27 14.47 4.68
C PRO A 302 -10.61 13.93 4.18
N ASP A 303 -10.63 12.85 3.40
CA ASP A 303 -11.83 12.24 2.82
C ASP A 303 -12.17 10.86 3.42
N GLY A 304 -11.39 10.42 4.43
CA GLY A 304 -11.60 9.17 5.16
C GLY A 304 -10.83 7.96 4.60
N THR A 305 -9.86 8.17 3.71
CA THR A 305 -8.96 7.09 3.28
C THR A 305 -8.07 6.67 4.43
N LEU A 306 -8.05 5.37 4.73
CA LEU A 306 -7.27 4.83 5.84
C LEU A 306 -5.78 4.77 5.52
N ILE A 307 -5.00 5.40 6.37
CA ILE A 307 -3.54 5.34 6.39
C ILE A 307 -3.10 4.63 7.66
N GLU A 308 -2.35 3.56 7.48
CA GLU A 308 -1.76 2.81 8.57
C GLU A 308 -0.29 3.19 8.76
N PHE A 309 0.16 3.20 10.00
CA PHE A 309 1.58 3.30 10.32
C PHE A 309 2.00 2.11 11.18
N VAL A 310 3.14 1.52 10.85
CA VAL A 310 3.72 0.43 11.62
C VAL A 310 5.14 0.80 12.04
N GLU A 311 5.40 0.78 13.34
CA GLU A 311 6.74 0.90 13.90
C GLU A 311 7.25 -0.47 14.33
N THR A 312 8.11 -1.09 13.52
CA THR A 312 8.77 -2.35 13.87
C THR A 312 9.85 -2.11 14.93
N LYS A 313 9.75 -2.77 16.08
CA LYS A 313 10.70 -2.63 17.19
C LYS A 313 11.79 -3.69 17.18
N LYS A 314 11.47 -4.91 16.71
CA LYS A 314 12.38 -6.04 16.64
C LYS A 314 12.25 -6.76 15.32
N VAL A 315 13.39 -7.21 14.78
CA VAL A 315 13.44 -8.03 13.55
C VAL A 315 14.11 -9.35 13.91
N PRO A 316 13.51 -10.51 13.60
CA PRO A 316 14.14 -11.80 13.84
C PRO A 316 15.37 -12.00 12.93
N LEU A 317 16.51 -12.36 13.52
CA LEU A 317 17.74 -12.73 12.81
C LEU A 317 17.83 -14.23 12.58
N LEU A 318 17.65 -15.00 13.66
CA LEU A 318 17.64 -16.46 13.66
C LEU A 318 16.52 -16.92 14.60
N LYS A 319 15.32 -17.10 14.05
CA LYS A 319 14.11 -17.48 14.81
C LYS A 319 14.34 -18.69 15.71
N LYS A 320 14.99 -19.73 15.18
CA LYS A 320 15.27 -20.98 15.92
C LYS A 320 16.17 -20.81 17.13
N LEU A 321 16.95 -19.73 17.20
CA LEU A 321 17.86 -19.42 18.30
C LEU A 321 17.37 -18.24 19.16
N GLY A 322 16.18 -17.70 18.87
CA GLY A 322 15.62 -16.54 19.61
C GLY A 322 16.44 -15.25 19.43
N TRP A 323 17.21 -15.12 18.34
CA TRP A 323 18.03 -13.93 18.09
C TRP A 323 17.23 -12.88 17.32
N TYR A 324 17.09 -11.72 17.96
CA TYR A 324 16.39 -10.57 17.40
C TYR A 324 17.30 -9.36 17.35
N LEU A 325 17.18 -8.57 16.31
CA LEU A 325 17.75 -7.23 16.25
C LEU A 325 16.75 -6.23 16.84
N ASP A 326 17.12 -5.57 17.94
CA ASP A 326 16.32 -4.50 18.52
C ASP A 326 16.60 -3.19 17.78
N LEU A 327 15.61 -2.72 16.99
CA LEU A 327 15.72 -1.50 16.19
C LEU A 327 15.74 -0.24 17.06
N ARG A 328 15.22 -0.28 18.30
CA ARG A 328 15.20 0.86 19.22
C ARG A 328 16.62 1.27 19.65
N LYS A 329 17.56 0.33 19.61
CA LYS A 329 18.97 0.54 19.95
C LYS A 329 19.83 1.01 18.78
N ARG A 330 19.22 1.27 17.60
CA ARG A 330 19.92 1.71 16.41
C ARG A 330 19.55 3.16 16.08
N PRO A 331 20.44 3.93 15.42
CA PRO A 331 20.07 5.22 14.85
C PRO A 331 18.85 5.05 13.93
N ALA A 332 17.83 5.88 14.13
CA ALA A 332 16.53 5.75 13.47
C ALA A 332 16.64 5.84 11.92
N GLU A 333 17.58 6.66 11.42
CA GLU A 333 17.82 6.87 9.99
C GLU A 333 18.62 5.76 9.31
N LYS A 334 19.31 4.91 10.10
CA LYS A 334 20.25 3.94 9.54
C LYS A 334 19.53 2.74 8.95
N PRO A 335 19.68 2.46 7.63
CA PRO A 335 19.07 1.30 7.00
C PRO A 335 19.63 -0.01 7.55
N LEU A 336 18.83 -1.05 7.47
CA LEU A 336 19.27 -2.42 7.74
C LEU A 336 20.29 -2.87 6.69
N PRO A 337 21.30 -3.68 7.08
CA PRO A 337 22.25 -4.24 6.12
C PRO A 337 21.51 -5.02 5.02
N LYS A 338 21.92 -4.82 3.76
CA LYS A 338 21.28 -5.48 2.61
C LYS A 338 21.26 -7.01 2.72
N TRP A 339 22.33 -7.62 3.28
CA TRP A 339 22.38 -9.07 3.47
C TRP A 339 21.24 -9.56 4.39
N MET A 340 20.92 -8.81 5.45
CA MET A 340 19.83 -9.14 6.39
C MET A 340 18.47 -9.10 5.70
N LEU A 341 18.19 -8.07 4.91
CA LEU A 341 16.95 -7.99 4.14
C LEU A 341 16.85 -9.09 3.07
N ARG A 342 17.98 -9.50 2.49
CA ARG A 342 18.02 -10.61 1.53
C ARG A 342 17.68 -11.96 2.16
N THR A 343 17.96 -12.18 3.45
CA THR A 343 17.62 -13.45 4.14
C THR A 343 16.09 -13.67 4.21
N MET A 344 15.27 -12.63 4.09
CA MET A 344 13.83 -12.80 3.97
C MET A 344 13.44 -13.70 2.79
N GLY A 345 14.25 -13.70 1.72
CA GLY A 345 14.09 -14.58 0.55
C GLY A 345 14.21 -16.07 0.84
N LEU A 346 14.72 -16.49 2.01
CA LEU A 346 14.76 -17.88 2.44
C LEU A 346 13.37 -18.47 2.71
N ASN A 347 12.38 -17.58 2.98
CA ASN A 347 11.00 -17.97 3.21
C ASN A 347 10.15 -17.96 1.93
N ARG A 348 10.78 -17.86 0.76
CA ARG A 348 10.10 -17.83 -0.53
C ARG A 348 9.26 -19.08 -0.75
N LYS A 349 7.99 -18.90 -1.09
CA LYS A 349 7.07 -19.97 -1.48
C LYS A 349 6.97 -20.02 -3.00
N LYS A 350 7.19 -21.20 -3.57
CA LYS A 350 6.82 -21.52 -4.95
C LYS A 350 5.35 -21.93 -4.94
N VAL A 351 4.55 -21.39 -5.85
CA VAL A 351 3.13 -21.74 -6.09
C VAL A 351 3.02 -22.54 -7.37
#